data_f80d512c0f1013962fa275be791465c5
#
_entry.id   f80d512c0f1013962fa275be791465c5
#
_cell.length_a   1.000
_cell.length_b   1.000
_cell.length_c   1.000
_cell.angle_alpha   90.00
_cell.angle_beta   90.00
_cell.angle_gamma   90.00
#
_symmetry.space_group_name_H-M   'P 1'
#
loop_
_entity.id
_entity.type
_entity.pdbx_description
1 polymer ?
#
loop_
_entity_poly.entity_id
_entity_poly.type
_entity_poly.pdbx_seq_one_letter_code
_entity_poly.pdbx_strand_id
1 'polypeptide(L)'
;MAITEILPGIHYVGVNDRTTTRFEALWSLPMGVSYNAYLVAGEKIALIDTVEESFGSRLEANIREAIGERKIDYLVVNHMEPDHSSSIAALRRIYPDIEIVGNAKTLQMIEGFYGIAGGTVEVKEGDTLDLGGKTLSFHMIPMVHWPETMVTWCAGDRTLFSGDAFGTFGALDGGITDSQVETDRYWDEMR
;
A
#
# COMPACT_ATOMS: atom_id res chain seq x y z
N MET A 1 12.60 5.72 -9.03
CA MET A 1 11.60 6.56 -9.71
C MET A 1 11.36 7.75 -8.79
N ALA A 2 11.22 8.94 -9.32
CA ALA A 2 10.84 10.11 -8.49
C ALA A 2 9.41 9.87 -7.98
N ILE A 3 9.08 10.43 -6.82
CA ILE A 3 7.73 10.42 -6.29
C ILE A 3 6.81 11.06 -7.32
N THR A 4 5.67 10.44 -7.55
CA THR A 4 4.70 10.93 -8.52
C THR A 4 3.40 11.26 -7.80
N GLU A 5 3.01 12.52 -7.84
CA GLU A 5 1.65 12.91 -7.50
C GLU A 5 0.71 12.45 -8.63
N ILE A 6 -0.19 11.53 -8.31
CA ILE A 6 -1.14 10.96 -9.28
C ILE A 6 -2.34 11.88 -9.46
N LEU A 7 -2.86 12.37 -8.34
CA LEU A 7 -3.95 13.33 -8.22
C LEU A 7 -3.62 14.29 -7.08
N PRO A 8 -4.23 15.47 -7.01
CA PRO A 8 -3.97 16.41 -5.92
C PRO A 8 -4.06 15.76 -4.54
N GLY A 9 -2.93 15.68 -3.84
CA GLY A 9 -2.81 15.04 -2.53
C GLY A 9 -2.81 13.51 -2.54
N ILE A 10 -2.72 12.84 -3.69
CA ILE A 10 -2.51 11.39 -3.78
C ILE A 10 -1.16 11.14 -4.45
N HIS A 11 -0.23 10.52 -3.71
CA HIS A 11 1.13 10.26 -4.18
C HIS A 11 1.41 8.76 -4.21
N TYR A 12 2.02 8.29 -5.29
CA TYR A 12 2.66 6.98 -5.33
C TYR A 12 4.01 7.06 -4.61
N VAL A 13 4.17 6.23 -3.58
CA VAL A 13 5.41 6.17 -2.78
C VAL A 13 6.02 4.76 -2.76
N GLY A 14 5.44 3.85 -3.51
CA GLY A 14 5.89 2.46 -3.64
C GLY A 14 7.29 2.32 -4.26
N VAL A 15 7.70 1.08 -4.46
CA VAL A 15 9.03 0.74 -4.96
C VAL A 15 8.94 -0.21 -6.14
N ASN A 16 9.73 0.07 -7.19
CA ASN A 16 9.93 -0.85 -8.31
C ASN A 16 11.21 -1.64 -8.09
N ASP A 17 11.07 -2.93 -7.82
CA ASP A 17 12.16 -3.86 -7.62
C ASP A 17 12.48 -4.61 -8.93
N ARG A 18 13.70 -4.44 -9.39
CA ARG A 18 14.26 -5.13 -10.56
C ARG A 18 15.37 -6.11 -10.18
N THR A 19 15.59 -6.32 -8.89
CA THR A 19 16.70 -7.11 -8.36
C THR A 19 16.26 -8.47 -7.85
N THR A 20 15.05 -8.57 -7.33
CA THR A 20 14.45 -9.84 -6.92
C THR A 20 14.09 -10.65 -8.15
N THR A 21 14.62 -11.86 -8.22
CA THR A 21 14.45 -12.76 -9.38
C THR A 21 13.29 -13.73 -9.21
N ARG A 22 12.80 -13.91 -7.97
CA ARG A 22 11.66 -14.78 -7.64
C ARG A 22 10.84 -14.20 -6.53
N PHE A 23 9.53 -14.12 -6.72
CA PHE A 23 8.57 -13.79 -5.68
C PHE A 23 8.32 -15.04 -4.83
N GLU A 24 8.36 -14.89 -3.50
CA GLU A 24 8.21 -15.99 -2.52
C GLU A 24 9.08 -17.24 -2.83
N ALA A 25 10.22 -17.07 -3.47
CA ALA A 25 11.10 -18.15 -3.95
C ALA A 25 10.47 -19.11 -4.99
N LEU A 26 9.24 -18.88 -5.38
CA LEU A 26 8.46 -19.73 -6.29
C LEU A 26 8.30 -19.12 -7.68
N TRP A 27 7.80 -17.90 -7.76
CA TRP A 27 7.42 -17.26 -9.02
C TRP A 27 8.58 -16.50 -9.62
N SER A 28 8.98 -16.84 -10.85
CA SER A 28 10.00 -16.09 -11.59
C SER A 28 9.49 -14.68 -11.89
N LEU A 29 10.34 -13.66 -11.76
CA LEU A 29 10.05 -12.25 -11.98
C LEU A 29 10.92 -11.67 -13.11
N PRO A 30 10.72 -12.07 -14.37
CA PRO A 30 11.55 -11.60 -15.48
C PRO A 30 11.41 -10.09 -15.71
N MET A 31 10.25 -9.52 -15.37
CA MET A 31 9.96 -8.09 -15.45
C MET A 31 10.11 -7.35 -14.11
N GLY A 32 10.63 -8.03 -13.07
CA GLY A 32 10.65 -7.48 -11.71
C GLY A 32 9.26 -7.45 -11.06
N VAL A 33 9.12 -6.65 -10.02
CA VAL A 33 7.87 -6.46 -9.27
C VAL A 33 7.76 -5.01 -8.77
N SER A 34 6.55 -4.49 -8.67
CA SER A 34 6.27 -3.22 -8.01
C SER A 34 5.52 -3.47 -6.70
N TYR A 35 6.08 -2.96 -5.61
CA TYR A 35 5.43 -2.93 -4.30
C TYR A 35 4.69 -1.61 -4.20
N ASN A 36 3.37 -1.66 -4.26
CA ASN A 36 2.55 -0.47 -4.41
C ASN A 36 2.11 0.08 -3.06
N ALA A 37 2.52 1.29 -2.76
CA ALA A 37 2.09 2.04 -1.59
C ALA A 37 1.74 3.48 -1.98
N TYR A 38 0.74 4.06 -1.30
CA TYR A 38 0.22 5.38 -1.67
C TYR A 38 0.01 6.25 -0.43
N LEU A 39 0.28 7.55 -0.55
CA LEU A 39 -0.15 8.54 0.44
C LEU A 39 -1.41 9.24 -0.03
N VAL A 40 -2.35 9.39 0.88
CA VAL A 40 -3.56 10.20 0.70
C VAL A 40 -3.52 11.32 1.73
N ALA A 41 -3.29 12.53 1.25
CA ALA A 41 -3.08 13.72 2.07
C ALA A 41 -4.31 14.64 2.06
N GLY A 42 -4.96 14.73 3.21
CA GLY A 42 -5.89 15.79 3.61
C GLY A 42 -5.25 16.64 4.71
N GLU A 43 -6.03 17.07 5.70
CA GLU A 43 -5.51 17.64 6.95
C GLU A 43 -4.70 16.57 7.69
N LYS A 44 -5.20 15.33 7.73
CA LYS A 44 -4.50 14.11 8.14
C LYS A 44 -3.96 13.36 6.93
N ILE A 45 -2.97 12.52 7.16
CA ILE A 45 -2.34 11.71 6.10
C ILE A 45 -2.53 10.22 6.39
N ALA A 46 -3.05 9.50 5.40
CA ALA A 46 -3.06 8.05 5.39
C ALA A 46 -2.02 7.50 4.41
N LEU A 47 -1.23 6.51 4.86
CA LEU A 47 -0.45 5.64 4.00
C LEU A 47 -1.31 4.39 3.71
N ILE A 48 -1.44 4.00 2.47
CA ILE A 48 -2.14 2.79 2.04
C ILE A 48 -1.11 1.75 1.66
N ASP A 49 -1.09 0.64 2.40
CA ASP A 49 -0.14 -0.45 2.34
C ASP A 49 1.33 -0.03 2.54
N THR A 50 2.22 -0.99 2.61
CA THR A 50 3.67 -0.79 2.72
C THR A 50 4.39 -1.53 1.59
N VAL A 51 5.65 -1.86 1.79
CA VAL A 51 6.48 -2.60 0.83
C VAL A 51 7.20 -3.74 1.54
N GLU A 52 7.80 -4.63 0.78
CA GLU A 52 8.69 -5.68 1.27
C GLU A 52 9.82 -5.07 2.16
N GLU A 53 10.22 -5.79 3.22
CA GLU A 53 11.07 -5.29 4.31
C GLU A 53 12.41 -4.69 3.81
N SER A 54 13.05 -5.31 2.83
CA SER A 54 14.34 -4.85 2.30
C SER A 54 14.25 -3.47 1.63
N PHE A 55 13.06 -3.05 1.25
CA PHE A 55 12.78 -1.74 0.64
C PHE A 55 12.16 -0.73 1.62
N GLY A 56 12.00 -1.07 2.89
CA GLY A 56 11.42 -0.16 3.90
C GLY A 56 12.11 1.20 3.99
N SER A 57 13.45 1.24 3.92
CA SER A 57 14.20 2.50 3.91
C SER A 57 13.92 3.35 2.66
N ARG A 58 13.63 2.70 1.52
CA ARG A 58 13.26 3.42 0.30
C ARG A 58 11.86 3.99 0.41
N LEU A 59 10.92 3.23 0.96
CA LEU A 59 9.57 3.71 1.27
C LEU A 59 9.62 4.94 2.18
N GLU A 60 10.41 4.88 3.26
CA GLU A 60 10.60 6.02 4.18
C GLU A 60 11.12 7.27 3.44
N ALA A 61 12.15 7.11 2.60
CA ALA A 61 12.69 8.21 1.81
C ALA A 61 11.63 8.81 0.86
N ASN A 62 10.84 7.95 0.21
CA ASN A 62 9.76 8.36 -0.67
C ASN A 62 8.67 9.12 0.09
N ILE A 63 8.28 8.63 1.27
CA ILE A 63 7.31 9.32 2.14
C ILE A 63 7.80 10.72 2.50
N ARG A 64 9.04 10.83 3.00
CA ARG A 64 9.63 12.14 3.37
C ARG A 64 9.71 13.12 2.20
N GLU A 65 10.04 12.64 1.01
CA GLU A 65 10.05 13.46 -0.19
C GLU A 65 8.64 13.98 -0.53
N ALA A 66 7.59 13.15 -0.35
CA ALA A 66 6.21 13.51 -0.67
C ALA A 66 5.60 14.52 0.32
N ILE A 67 5.81 14.32 1.61
CA ILE A 67 5.10 15.06 2.66
C ILE A 67 5.99 15.94 3.54
N GLY A 68 7.31 15.93 3.31
CA GLY A 68 8.28 16.71 4.11
C GLY A 68 8.28 16.30 5.58
N GLU A 69 8.14 17.27 6.47
CA GLU A 69 8.14 17.08 7.91
C GLU A 69 6.75 16.69 8.50
N ARG A 70 5.73 16.56 7.66
CA ARG A 70 4.41 16.11 8.12
C ARG A 70 4.49 14.67 8.61
N LYS A 71 3.62 14.32 9.57
CA LYS A 71 3.49 12.96 10.10
C LYS A 71 2.43 12.19 9.32
N ILE A 72 2.57 10.87 9.30
CA ILE A 72 1.51 9.96 8.88
C ILE A 72 0.62 9.72 10.10
N ASP A 73 -0.68 9.95 9.95
CA ASP A 73 -1.67 9.73 11.01
C ASP A 73 -2.17 8.28 10.99
N TYR A 74 -2.37 7.73 9.78
CA TYR A 74 -2.94 6.40 9.58
C TYR A 74 -2.11 5.55 8.62
N LEU A 75 -1.98 4.26 8.95
CA LEU A 75 -1.53 3.22 8.03
C LEU A 75 -2.71 2.30 7.75
N VAL A 76 -3.28 2.38 6.58
CA VAL A 76 -4.33 1.47 6.11
C VAL A 76 -3.67 0.23 5.51
N VAL A 77 -4.03 -0.95 6.01
CA VAL A 77 -3.51 -2.22 5.54
C VAL A 77 -4.62 -2.96 4.79
N ASN A 78 -4.57 -2.91 3.47
CA ASN A 78 -5.50 -3.61 2.61
C ASN A 78 -5.20 -5.11 2.56
N HIS A 79 -3.91 -5.48 2.63
CA HIS A 79 -3.46 -6.85 2.47
C HIS A 79 -2.26 -7.18 3.37
N MET A 80 -2.16 -8.44 3.83
CA MET A 80 -1.16 -8.86 4.81
C MET A 80 -0.02 -9.68 4.21
N GLU A 81 0.00 -9.91 2.90
CA GLU A 81 1.15 -10.53 2.25
C GLU A 81 2.42 -9.69 2.50
N PRO A 82 3.61 -10.30 2.66
CA PRO A 82 4.82 -9.57 3.09
C PRO A 82 5.19 -8.36 2.24
N ASP A 83 4.91 -8.38 0.96
CA ASP A 83 5.18 -7.26 0.05
C ASP A 83 4.26 -6.04 0.27
N HIS A 84 3.14 -6.22 0.98
CA HIS A 84 2.26 -5.15 1.44
C HIS A 84 2.44 -4.80 2.92
N SER A 85 3.00 -5.71 3.73
CA SER A 85 2.90 -5.60 5.19
C SER A 85 4.22 -5.62 5.96
N SER A 86 5.31 -6.16 5.39
CA SER A 86 6.52 -6.41 6.19
C SER A 86 7.26 -5.16 6.66
N SER A 87 6.96 -3.99 6.11
CA SER A 87 7.50 -2.71 6.62
C SER A 87 6.67 -2.08 7.76
N ILE A 88 5.53 -2.67 8.18
CA ILE A 88 4.65 -2.13 9.24
C ILE A 88 5.41 -1.87 10.55
N ALA A 89 6.19 -2.85 11.01
CA ALA A 89 6.92 -2.71 12.28
C ALA A 89 8.00 -1.62 12.23
N ALA A 90 8.63 -1.41 11.07
CA ALA A 90 9.59 -0.33 10.88
C ALA A 90 8.91 1.04 10.90
N LEU A 91 7.80 1.19 10.19
CA LEU A 91 7.02 2.43 10.17
C LEU A 91 6.48 2.79 11.56
N ARG A 92 6.00 1.80 12.34
CA ARG A 92 5.54 2.03 13.70
C ARG A 92 6.66 2.55 14.62
N ARG A 93 7.92 2.17 14.40
CA ARG A 93 9.06 2.72 15.15
C ARG A 93 9.38 4.16 14.75
N ILE A 94 9.22 4.50 13.47
CA ILE A 94 9.50 5.85 12.94
C ILE A 94 8.36 6.82 13.30
N TYR A 95 7.12 6.35 13.21
CA TYR A 95 5.89 7.08 13.50
C TYR A 95 5.15 6.41 14.68
N PRO A 96 5.59 6.61 15.94
CA PRO A 96 5.05 5.87 17.08
C PRO A 96 3.56 6.14 17.35
N ASP A 97 3.06 7.28 16.90
CA ASP A 97 1.66 7.68 17.07
C ASP A 97 0.74 7.25 15.90
N ILE A 98 1.29 6.58 14.85
CA ILE A 98 0.51 6.14 13.70
C ILE A 98 -0.57 5.13 14.14
N GLU A 99 -1.80 5.32 13.72
CA GLU A 99 -2.88 4.36 13.94
C GLU A 99 -2.96 3.40 12.74
N ILE A 100 -2.93 2.09 13.03
CA ILE A 100 -3.02 1.07 11.98
C ILE A 100 -4.49 0.71 11.77
N VAL A 101 -4.98 0.93 10.55
CA VAL A 101 -6.36 0.71 10.14
C VAL A 101 -6.46 -0.57 9.35
N GLY A 102 -7.33 -1.49 9.75
CA GLY A 102 -7.57 -2.75 9.07
C GLY A 102 -8.81 -3.44 9.58
N ASN A 103 -9.27 -4.49 8.91
CA ASN A 103 -10.36 -5.28 9.46
C ASN A 103 -9.89 -6.20 10.61
N ALA A 104 -10.82 -6.81 11.33
CA ALA A 104 -10.51 -7.64 12.49
C ALA A 104 -9.48 -8.74 12.18
N LYS A 105 -9.52 -9.33 10.98
CA LYS A 105 -8.59 -10.39 10.57
C LYS A 105 -7.19 -9.83 10.30
N THR A 106 -7.11 -8.69 9.62
CA THR A 106 -5.86 -7.95 9.40
C THR A 106 -5.19 -7.62 10.72
N LEU A 107 -5.93 -7.05 11.68
CA LEU A 107 -5.38 -6.68 13.00
C LEU A 107 -4.92 -7.91 13.80
N GLN A 108 -5.65 -9.03 13.72
CA GLN A 108 -5.22 -10.30 14.32
C GLN A 108 -3.89 -10.79 13.73
N MET A 109 -3.72 -10.68 12.42
CA MET A 109 -2.48 -11.08 11.74
C MET A 109 -1.32 -10.14 12.09
N ILE A 110 -1.56 -8.83 12.19
CA ILE A 110 -0.56 -7.84 12.61
C ILE A 110 -0.07 -8.13 14.03
N GLU A 111 -0.96 -8.45 14.96
CA GLU A 111 -0.57 -8.88 16.31
C GLU A 111 0.27 -10.18 16.26
N GLY A 112 -0.17 -11.16 15.48
CA GLY A 112 0.52 -12.45 15.35
C GLY A 112 1.90 -12.36 14.72
N PHE A 113 2.07 -11.56 13.66
CA PHE A 113 3.32 -11.48 12.89
C PHE A 113 4.29 -10.44 13.46
N TYR A 114 3.77 -9.32 13.95
CA TYR A 114 4.60 -8.17 14.35
C TYR A 114 4.52 -7.83 15.84
N GLY A 115 3.65 -8.50 16.61
CA GLY A 115 3.46 -8.25 18.04
C GLY A 115 2.83 -6.88 18.35
N ILE A 116 2.12 -6.29 17.40
CA ILE A 116 1.50 -4.97 17.54
C ILE A 116 0.03 -5.17 17.93
N ALA A 117 -0.30 -4.93 19.22
CA ALA A 117 -1.65 -5.11 19.76
C ALA A 117 -2.39 -3.79 20.03
N GLY A 118 -1.78 -2.63 19.82
CA GLY A 118 -2.37 -1.33 20.16
C GLY A 118 -2.08 -0.24 19.14
N GLY A 119 -2.81 0.89 19.24
CA GLY A 119 -2.77 1.95 18.23
C GLY A 119 -3.37 1.47 16.90
N THR A 120 -4.50 0.78 16.99
CA THR A 120 -5.19 0.16 15.85
C THR A 120 -6.64 0.62 15.78
N VAL A 121 -7.17 0.70 14.57
CA VAL A 121 -8.56 1.05 14.27
C VAL A 121 -9.17 -0.10 13.45
N GLU A 122 -10.11 -0.82 14.04
CA GLU A 122 -10.86 -1.85 13.33
C GLU A 122 -11.92 -1.22 12.42
N VAL A 123 -11.95 -1.64 11.16
CA VAL A 123 -12.95 -1.21 10.17
C VAL A 123 -13.69 -2.42 9.59
N LYS A 124 -14.93 -2.16 9.13
CA LYS A 124 -15.84 -3.13 8.54
C LYS A 124 -16.32 -2.64 7.18
N GLU A 125 -17.09 -3.48 6.49
CA GLU A 125 -17.70 -3.15 5.21
C GLU A 125 -18.45 -1.82 5.28
N GLY A 126 -18.08 -0.88 4.42
CA GLY A 126 -18.70 0.42 4.29
C GLY A 126 -18.29 1.47 5.33
N ASP A 127 -17.44 1.11 6.32
CA ASP A 127 -16.90 2.09 7.26
C ASP A 127 -16.07 3.15 6.54
N THR A 128 -15.99 4.34 7.14
CA THR A 128 -15.28 5.47 6.55
C THR A 128 -14.26 6.08 7.50
N LEU A 129 -13.22 6.67 6.94
CA LEU A 129 -12.18 7.43 7.64
C LEU A 129 -12.05 8.81 7.00
N ASP A 130 -12.35 9.86 7.77
CA ASP A 130 -12.20 11.24 7.33
C ASP A 130 -10.77 11.74 7.60
N LEU A 131 -10.12 12.22 6.55
CA LEU A 131 -8.79 12.82 6.60
C LEU A 131 -8.79 14.35 6.61
N GLY A 132 -9.98 14.96 6.70
CA GLY A 132 -10.12 16.40 6.54
C GLY A 132 -9.95 16.82 5.07
N GLY A 133 -11.07 16.86 4.33
CA GLY A 133 -11.10 17.16 2.89
C GLY A 133 -10.99 15.96 1.96
N LYS A 134 -10.60 14.78 2.46
CA LYS A 134 -10.68 13.50 1.76
C LYS A 134 -11.27 12.44 2.70
N THR A 135 -12.12 11.58 2.15
CA THR A 135 -12.76 10.49 2.91
C THR A 135 -12.46 9.17 2.23
N LEU A 136 -11.92 8.23 3.01
CA LEU A 136 -11.70 6.86 2.61
C LEU A 136 -12.88 6.01 3.05
N SER A 137 -13.30 5.03 2.25
CA SER A 137 -14.22 3.97 2.64
C SER A 137 -13.61 2.61 2.38
N PHE A 138 -13.99 1.62 3.18
CA PHE A 138 -13.38 0.29 3.18
C PHE A 138 -14.38 -0.76 2.69
N HIS A 139 -13.92 -1.63 1.79
CA HIS A 139 -14.75 -2.68 1.21
C HIS A 139 -14.05 -4.02 1.30
N MET A 140 -14.73 -5.00 1.88
CA MET A 140 -14.15 -6.32 2.14
C MET A 140 -14.24 -7.19 0.90
N ILE A 141 -13.10 -7.74 0.47
CA ILE A 141 -13.00 -8.68 -0.66
C ILE A 141 -12.28 -9.97 -0.21
N PRO A 142 -12.80 -10.68 0.80
CA PRO A 142 -12.13 -11.83 1.37
C PRO A 142 -11.85 -12.90 0.32
N MET A 143 -10.67 -13.53 0.42
CA MET A 143 -10.17 -14.54 -0.53
C MET A 143 -9.79 -13.99 -1.91
N VAL A 144 -9.60 -12.69 -2.03
CA VAL A 144 -9.02 -12.06 -3.22
C VAL A 144 -7.70 -11.36 -2.83
N HIS A 145 -6.53 -12.12 -2.65
CA HIS A 145 -6.51 -13.59 -2.66
C HIS A 145 -6.38 -14.20 -1.25
N TRP A 146 -6.21 -13.41 -0.21
CA TRP A 146 -6.15 -13.84 1.20
C TRP A 146 -7.46 -13.53 1.95
N PRO A 147 -7.68 -14.19 3.12
CA PRO A 147 -8.98 -14.10 3.82
C PRO A 147 -9.27 -12.73 4.46
N GLU A 148 -8.25 -11.90 4.68
CA GLU A 148 -8.38 -10.57 5.28
C GLU A 148 -8.45 -9.44 4.25
N THR A 149 -8.27 -9.72 2.96
CA THR A 149 -8.11 -8.68 1.94
C THR A 149 -9.31 -7.72 1.90
N MET A 150 -9.00 -6.45 1.83
CA MET A 150 -9.96 -5.37 1.59
C MET A 150 -9.41 -4.38 0.55
N VAL A 151 -10.25 -3.52 0.04
CA VAL A 151 -9.88 -2.40 -0.82
C VAL A 151 -10.32 -1.10 -0.19
N THR A 152 -9.60 -0.02 -0.50
CA THR A 152 -9.88 1.31 0.00
C THR A 152 -10.33 2.21 -1.14
N TRP A 153 -11.48 2.88 -0.97
CA TRP A 153 -12.05 3.79 -1.96
C TRP A 153 -12.04 5.24 -1.47
N CYS A 154 -11.51 6.14 -2.29
CA CYS A 154 -11.58 7.58 -2.08
C CYS A 154 -12.59 8.19 -3.06
N ALA A 155 -13.82 8.40 -2.61
CA ALA A 155 -14.93 8.77 -3.48
C ALA A 155 -14.75 10.16 -4.11
N GLY A 156 -14.22 11.12 -3.36
CA GLY A 156 -13.98 12.48 -3.84
C GLY A 156 -13.03 12.56 -5.03
N ASP A 157 -12.02 11.69 -5.04
CA ASP A 157 -11.04 11.61 -6.10
C ASP A 157 -11.34 10.46 -7.10
N ARG A 158 -12.41 9.69 -6.87
CA ARG A 158 -12.79 8.51 -7.70
C ARG A 158 -11.64 7.52 -7.83
N THR A 159 -10.90 7.29 -6.75
CA THR A 159 -9.69 6.46 -6.72
C THR A 159 -9.92 5.22 -5.89
N LEU A 160 -9.65 4.05 -6.46
CA LEU A 160 -9.65 2.76 -5.79
C LEU A 160 -8.21 2.29 -5.56
N PHE A 161 -7.87 2.03 -4.30
CA PHE A 161 -6.63 1.35 -3.92
C PHE A 161 -6.97 -0.13 -3.77
N SER A 162 -6.69 -0.91 -4.81
CA SER A 162 -7.18 -2.28 -4.96
C SER A 162 -6.22 -3.35 -4.44
N GLY A 163 -5.00 -2.96 -3.98
CA GLY A 163 -3.97 -3.94 -3.68
C GLY A 163 -3.67 -4.81 -4.91
N ASP A 164 -3.66 -6.12 -4.73
CA ASP A 164 -3.38 -7.10 -5.79
C ASP A 164 -4.52 -7.33 -6.75
N ALA A 165 -5.73 -6.92 -6.38
CA ALA A 165 -6.88 -7.09 -7.26
C ALA A 165 -6.65 -6.34 -8.59
N PHE A 166 -6.86 -7.05 -9.72
CA PHE A 166 -6.62 -6.59 -11.09
C PHE A 166 -5.15 -6.37 -11.45
N GLY A 167 -4.21 -6.79 -10.58
CA GLY A 167 -2.78 -6.58 -10.75
C GLY A 167 -2.09 -7.64 -11.58
N THR A 168 -0.83 -7.40 -11.87
CA THR A 168 0.11 -8.33 -12.48
C THR A 168 1.50 -8.07 -11.90
N PHE A 169 2.40 -9.05 -11.95
CA PHE A 169 3.80 -8.80 -11.66
C PHE A 169 4.41 -7.86 -12.70
N GLY A 170 5.39 -7.07 -12.27
CA GLY A 170 6.18 -6.21 -13.14
C GLY A 170 6.62 -4.93 -12.45
N ALA A 171 7.89 -4.58 -12.61
CA ALA A 171 8.39 -3.28 -12.23
C ALA A 171 8.05 -2.27 -13.33
N LEU A 172 7.38 -1.19 -12.95
CA LEU A 172 6.94 -0.15 -13.89
C LEU A 172 8.14 0.54 -14.57
N ASP A 173 8.02 0.83 -15.85
CA ASP A 173 9.06 1.42 -16.67
C ASP A 173 8.53 2.66 -17.39
N GLY A 174 9.11 3.82 -17.09
CA GLY A 174 8.77 5.10 -17.72
C GLY A 174 7.63 5.88 -17.05
N GLY A 175 6.77 5.26 -16.29
CA GLY A 175 5.65 5.92 -15.59
C GLY A 175 4.91 4.99 -14.66
N ILE A 176 3.77 5.44 -14.13
CA ILE A 176 2.93 4.68 -13.17
C ILE A 176 1.49 4.52 -13.64
N THR A 177 1.13 5.07 -14.79
CA THR A 177 -0.20 4.95 -15.38
C THR A 177 -0.14 4.18 -16.69
N ASP A 178 -1.23 3.54 -17.06
CA ASP A 178 -1.38 2.82 -18.33
C ASP A 178 -1.08 3.68 -19.57
N SER A 179 -1.35 4.98 -19.48
CA SER A 179 -1.02 5.93 -20.53
C SER A 179 0.49 6.26 -20.65
N GLN A 180 1.29 5.87 -19.66
CA GLN A 180 2.72 6.14 -19.58
C GLN A 180 3.58 4.89 -19.76
N VAL A 181 3.00 3.71 -19.60
CA VAL A 181 3.70 2.43 -19.72
C VAL A 181 3.10 1.58 -20.82
N GLU A 182 3.94 0.75 -21.43
CA GLU A 182 3.50 -0.21 -22.45
C GLU A 182 2.92 -1.45 -21.73
N THR A 183 1.61 -1.43 -21.49
CA THR A 183 0.91 -2.44 -20.65
C THR A 183 0.98 -3.85 -21.25
N ASP A 184 1.02 -3.98 -22.59
CA ASP A 184 1.06 -5.28 -23.27
C ASP A 184 2.27 -6.14 -22.86
N ARG A 185 3.35 -5.50 -22.39
CA ARG A 185 4.55 -6.19 -21.89
C ARG A 185 4.32 -7.04 -20.66
N TYR A 186 3.25 -6.76 -19.88
CA TYR A 186 2.98 -7.41 -18.60
C TYR A 186 1.89 -8.47 -18.66
N TRP A 187 1.26 -8.71 -19.83
CA TRP A 187 0.19 -9.70 -19.97
C TRP A 187 0.61 -11.11 -19.56
N ASP A 188 1.85 -11.50 -19.88
CA ASP A 188 2.38 -12.83 -19.56
C ASP A 188 2.73 -12.97 -18.06
N GLU A 189 2.72 -11.86 -17.31
CA GLU A 189 3.02 -11.81 -15.86
C GLU A 189 1.74 -11.85 -14.99
N MET A 190 0.56 -11.91 -15.58
CA MET A 190 -0.70 -12.08 -14.84
C MET A 190 -0.75 -13.45 -14.18
N ARG A 191 -1.12 -13.49 -12.90
CA ARG A 191 -1.18 -14.69 -12.06
C ARG A 191 -2.55 -14.82 -11.42
#